data_4a0cd3daf0bcfef389e2d6f814810410
#
_entry.id   4a0cd3daf0bcfef389e2d6f814810410
#
_cell.length_a   1.000
_cell.length_b   1.000
_cell.length_c   1.000
_cell.angle_alpha   90.00
_cell.angle_beta   90.00
_cell.angle_gamma   90.00
#
_symmetry.space_group_name_H-M   'P 1'
#
loop_
_entity.id
_entity.type
_entity.pdbx_description
1 polymer ?
#
loop_
_entity_poly.entity_id
_entity_poly.type
_entity_poly.pdbx_seq_one_letter_code
_entity_poly.pdbx_strand_id
1 'polypeptide(L)'
;MKANYRYYKWISEDDDSHFIYVNFKENESGVYTVSAYNTSGFSGNEAIAKYLDIVKAEAAEANKAASANAEMKDFSVEIAQFAKDDVKVKIMTKIPVSGWSYDDGPRCLVENDDPTAFGAGAIQFEVRETVEKFDSYKDKFENYQDIEDRVIGGITFRGRTYKYIGYEWIQYIAQLDDNRALSIGLRNMDCVPGTMPDIILNNMTFQ
;
A
#
# COMPACT_ATOMS: atom_id res chain seq x y z
N MET A 1 -5.62 -23.28 10.93
CA MET A 1 -4.92 -22.74 9.77
C MET A 1 -3.42 -22.78 9.98
N LYS A 2 -2.63 -23.33 9.05
CA LYS A 2 -1.17 -23.32 9.13
C LYS A 2 -0.69 -22.17 8.25
N ALA A 3 -0.25 -21.07 8.85
CA ALA A 3 0.47 -20.03 8.11
C ALA A 3 1.82 -20.64 7.69
N ASN A 4 2.07 -20.70 6.38
CA ASN A 4 3.36 -21.13 5.86
C ASN A 4 4.34 -19.95 5.99
N TYR A 5 5.15 -20.00 7.05
CA TYR A 5 6.26 -19.07 7.23
C TYR A 5 7.52 -19.67 6.61
N ARG A 6 8.18 -18.93 5.72
CA ARG A 6 9.55 -19.20 5.32
C ARG A 6 10.45 -18.16 5.99
N TYR A 7 11.40 -18.63 6.80
CA TYR A 7 12.39 -17.79 7.45
C TYR A 7 13.72 -17.96 6.75
N TYR A 8 14.37 -16.85 6.44
CA TYR A 8 15.76 -16.83 6.08
C TYR A 8 16.50 -16.05 7.17
N LYS A 9 17.50 -16.69 7.78
CA LYS A 9 18.38 -16.06 8.73
C LYS A 9 19.70 -15.79 8.05
N TRP A 10 20.09 -14.53 7.98
CA TRP A 10 21.43 -14.14 7.59
C TRP A 10 22.20 -13.71 8.83
N ILE A 11 23.45 -14.19 8.98
CA ILE A 11 24.37 -13.84 10.07
C ILE A 11 25.55 -13.11 9.42
N SER A 12 25.98 -11.99 10.01
CA SER A 12 27.22 -11.32 9.59
C SER A 12 28.41 -12.25 9.81
N GLU A 13 29.34 -12.29 8.86
CA GLU A 13 30.59 -13.06 9.00
C GLU A 13 31.51 -12.47 10.08
N ASP A 14 31.36 -11.16 10.38
CA ASP A 14 32.22 -10.43 11.29
C ASP A 14 31.69 -10.37 12.73
N ASP A 15 30.39 -10.59 12.94
CA ASP A 15 29.77 -10.49 14.26
C ASP A 15 28.44 -11.28 14.32
N ASP A 16 28.44 -12.36 15.09
CA ASP A 16 27.26 -13.22 15.30
C ASP A 16 26.07 -12.51 15.96
N SER A 17 26.27 -11.30 16.50
CA SER A 17 25.20 -10.47 17.06
C SER A 17 24.37 -9.75 16.00
N HIS A 18 24.86 -9.64 14.76
CA HIS A 18 24.17 -9.01 13.65
C HIS A 18 23.52 -10.07 12.77
N PHE A 19 22.19 -10.04 12.72
CA PHE A 19 21.41 -10.95 11.89
C PHE A 19 20.22 -10.26 11.27
N ILE A 20 19.86 -10.70 10.07
CA ILE A 20 18.61 -10.31 9.40
C ILE A 20 17.67 -11.49 9.40
N TYR A 21 16.44 -11.26 9.84
CA TYR A 21 15.33 -12.16 9.59
C TYR A 21 14.52 -11.62 8.42
N VAL A 22 14.40 -12.42 7.37
CA VAL A 22 13.44 -12.17 6.29
C VAL A 22 12.27 -13.11 6.49
N ASN A 23 11.10 -12.56 6.69
CA ASN A 23 9.88 -13.31 6.89
C ASN A 23 9.01 -13.21 5.65
N PHE A 24 8.64 -14.36 5.10
CA PHE A 24 7.63 -14.50 4.07
C PHE A 24 6.35 -14.98 4.73
N LYS A 25 5.32 -14.19 4.68
CA LYS A 25 3.99 -14.60 5.12
C LYS A 25 3.07 -14.68 3.92
N GLU A 26 2.56 -15.86 3.66
CA GLU A 26 1.46 -16.07 2.72
C GLU A 26 0.14 -15.92 3.49
N ASN A 27 -0.73 -15.03 3.05
CA ASN A 27 -2.09 -14.91 3.58
C ASN A 27 -3.02 -15.95 2.94
N GLU A 28 -4.29 -15.98 3.37
CA GLU A 28 -5.31 -16.91 2.86
C GLU A 28 -5.62 -16.72 1.37
N SER A 29 -5.31 -15.54 0.82
CA SER A 29 -5.48 -15.20 -0.60
C SER A 29 -4.24 -15.52 -1.45
N GLY A 30 -3.21 -16.16 -0.88
CA GLY A 30 -1.96 -16.47 -1.58
C GLY A 30 -1.03 -15.27 -1.75
N VAL A 31 -1.28 -14.17 -1.05
CA VAL A 31 -0.43 -12.97 -1.11
C VAL A 31 0.74 -13.11 -0.13
N TYR A 32 1.94 -12.82 -0.60
CA TYR A 32 3.17 -12.88 0.20
C TYR A 32 3.56 -11.49 0.71
N THR A 33 3.73 -11.39 2.02
CA THR A 33 4.34 -10.23 2.66
C THR A 33 5.78 -10.53 3.00
N VAL A 34 6.69 -9.63 2.64
CA VAL A 34 8.12 -9.73 2.96
C VAL A 34 8.46 -8.68 3.99
N SER A 35 8.97 -9.11 5.14
CA SER A 35 9.43 -8.23 6.20
C SER A 35 10.87 -8.55 6.56
N ALA A 36 11.72 -7.54 6.66
CA ALA A 36 13.10 -7.67 7.11
C ALA A 36 13.27 -6.99 8.48
N TYR A 37 13.90 -7.68 9.42
CA TYR A 37 14.15 -7.20 10.78
C TYR A 37 15.66 -7.14 11.06
N ASN A 38 16.07 -6.27 11.99
CA ASN A 38 17.46 -6.11 12.41
C ASN A 38 18.43 -5.72 11.28
N THR A 39 18.00 -4.83 10.40
CA THR A 39 18.82 -4.38 9.26
C THR A 39 19.86 -3.33 9.63
N SER A 40 19.79 -2.73 10.82
CA SER A 40 20.66 -1.63 11.22
C SER A 40 22.15 -1.95 11.25
N GLY A 41 22.51 -3.20 11.57
CA GLY A 41 23.90 -3.68 11.55
C GLY A 41 24.45 -3.96 10.15
N PHE A 42 23.59 -3.88 9.12
CA PHE A 42 23.93 -4.22 7.73
C PHE A 42 23.78 -3.02 6.78
N SER A 43 23.61 -1.82 7.31
CA SER A 43 23.51 -0.61 6.50
C SER A 43 24.81 -0.42 5.68
N GLY A 44 24.66 -0.42 4.36
CA GLY A 44 25.80 -0.32 3.42
C GLY A 44 26.32 -1.66 2.93
N ASN A 45 25.76 -2.81 3.32
CA ASN A 45 26.12 -4.10 2.75
C ASN A 45 25.34 -4.36 1.46
N GLU A 46 26.01 -4.21 0.32
CA GLU A 46 25.43 -4.37 -1.03
C GLU A 46 24.89 -5.79 -1.28
N ALA A 47 25.50 -6.82 -0.69
CA ALA A 47 25.05 -8.21 -0.88
C ALA A 47 23.68 -8.44 -0.26
N ILE A 48 23.42 -7.83 0.92
CA ILE A 48 22.14 -7.93 1.61
C ILE A 48 21.07 -7.13 0.88
N ALA A 49 21.38 -5.91 0.43
CA ALA A 49 20.47 -5.11 -0.37
C ALA A 49 20.04 -5.88 -1.63
N LYS A 50 21.00 -6.45 -2.35
CA LYS A 50 20.73 -7.26 -3.54
C LYS A 50 19.87 -8.50 -3.25
N TYR A 51 20.11 -9.17 -2.11
CA TYR A 51 19.30 -10.32 -1.70
C TYR A 51 17.87 -9.92 -1.37
N LEU A 52 17.67 -8.82 -0.64
CA LEU A 52 16.34 -8.28 -0.36
C LEU A 52 15.60 -7.88 -1.63
N ASP A 53 16.29 -7.34 -2.62
CA ASP A 53 15.69 -7.00 -3.92
C ASP A 53 15.22 -8.24 -4.67
N ILE A 54 16.02 -9.33 -4.67
CA ILE A 54 15.62 -10.61 -5.27
C ILE A 54 14.37 -11.15 -4.59
N VAL A 55 14.35 -11.15 -3.26
CA VAL A 55 13.23 -11.64 -2.47
C VAL A 55 11.96 -10.83 -2.70
N LYS A 56 12.10 -9.50 -2.77
CA LYS A 56 10.98 -8.60 -3.12
C LYS A 56 10.45 -8.87 -4.53
N ALA A 57 11.34 -9.10 -5.49
CA ALA A 57 10.97 -9.41 -6.87
C ALA A 57 10.21 -10.75 -6.96
N GLU A 58 10.68 -11.80 -6.28
CA GLU A 58 9.99 -13.09 -6.23
C GLU A 58 8.60 -12.98 -5.58
N ALA A 59 8.48 -12.24 -4.48
CA ALA A 59 7.21 -11.97 -3.84
C ALA A 59 6.26 -11.19 -4.76
N ALA A 60 6.76 -10.21 -5.49
CA ALA A 60 5.96 -9.44 -6.44
C ALA A 60 5.40 -10.32 -7.56
N GLU A 61 6.20 -11.23 -8.12
CA GLU A 61 5.72 -12.18 -9.15
C GLU A 61 4.68 -13.17 -8.59
N ALA A 62 4.90 -13.70 -7.39
CA ALA A 62 3.93 -14.56 -6.72
C ALA A 62 2.60 -13.81 -6.44
N ASN A 63 2.69 -12.56 -6.01
CA ASN A 63 1.52 -11.70 -5.77
C ASN A 63 0.74 -11.39 -7.06
N LYS A 64 1.44 -11.18 -8.19
CA LYS A 64 0.77 -11.02 -9.50
C LYS A 64 0.00 -12.28 -9.89
N ALA A 65 0.60 -13.45 -9.74
CA ALA A 65 -0.05 -14.72 -10.06
C ALA A 65 -1.28 -14.96 -9.17
N ALA A 66 -1.19 -14.68 -7.87
CA ALA A 66 -2.31 -14.77 -6.93
C ALA A 66 -3.41 -13.77 -7.29
N SER A 67 -3.05 -12.53 -7.61
CA SER A 67 -3.98 -11.46 -7.98
C SER A 67 -4.75 -11.77 -9.26
N ALA A 68 -4.09 -12.35 -10.26
CA ALA A 68 -4.71 -12.70 -11.54
C ALA A 68 -5.82 -13.76 -11.41
N ASN A 69 -5.76 -14.59 -10.36
CA ASN A 69 -6.70 -15.67 -10.11
C ASN A 69 -7.72 -15.36 -8.99
N ALA A 70 -7.64 -14.19 -8.38
CA ALA A 70 -8.52 -13.82 -7.28
C ALA A 70 -9.96 -13.62 -7.77
N GLU A 71 -10.92 -14.21 -7.06
CA GLU A 71 -12.33 -13.90 -7.26
C GLU A 71 -12.62 -12.50 -6.73
N MET A 72 -13.25 -11.65 -7.56
CA MET A 72 -13.50 -10.24 -7.27
C MET A 72 -14.98 -9.98 -7.03
N LYS A 73 -15.30 -9.09 -6.09
CA LYS A 73 -16.64 -8.56 -5.83
C LYS A 73 -16.68 -7.05 -6.02
N ASP A 74 -17.85 -6.53 -6.37
CA ASP A 74 -18.09 -5.10 -6.43
C ASP A 74 -18.02 -4.50 -5.02
N PHE A 75 -17.40 -3.33 -4.92
CA PHE A 75 -17.27 -2.55 -3.69
C PHE A 75 -17.60 -1.09 -3.99
N SER A 76 -18.31 -0.45 -3.07
CA SER A 76 -18.53 1.00 -3.11
C SER A 76 -18.56 1.60 -1.72
N VAL A 77 -18.03 2.82 -1.59
CA VAL A 77 -18.02 3.59 -0.35
C VAL A 77 -18.18 5.06 -0.64
N GLU A 78 -18.85 5.79 0.25
CA GLU A 78 -18.91 7.25 0.23
C GLU A 78 -17.93 7.83 1.25
N ILE A 79 -16.99 8.64 0.79
CA ILE A 79 -16.00 9.32 1.64
C ILE A 79 -16.41 10.77 1.79
N ALA A 80 -16.77 11.17 2.99
CA ALA A 80 -17.07 12.56 3.30
C ALA A 80 -15.79 13.41 3.30
N GLN A 81 -15.90 14.64 2.82
CA GLN A 81 -14.83 15.63 2.91
C GLN A 81 -14.51 15.92 4.38
N PHE A 82 -13.22 16.10 4.69
CA PHE A 82 -12.80 16.45 6.04
C PHE A 82 -13.51 17.73 6.51
N ALA A 83 -14.16 17.62 7.68
CA ALA A 83 -14.96 18.67 8.31
C ALA A 83 -16.21 19.17 7.52
N LYS A 84 -16.67 18.42 6.49
CA LYS A 84 -17.89 18.71 5.72
C LYS A 84 -18.56 17.39 5.35
N ASP A 85 -19.49 16.93 6.15
CA ASP A 85 -20.16 15.63 5.97
C ASP A 85 -21.13 15.57 4.79
N ASP A 86 -21.58 16.73 4.32
CA ASP A 86 -22.49 16.89 3.17
C ASP A 86 -21.78 16.84 1.82
N VAL A 87 -20.46 17.05 1.79
CA VAL A 87 -19.64 16.93 0.58
C VAL A 87 -18.97 15.57 0.55
N LYS A 88 -19.33 14.74 -0.41
CA LYS A 88 -18.84 13.34 -0.49
C LYS A 88 -18.32 13.01 -1.87
N VAL A 89 -17.43 12.02 -1.91
CA VAL A 89 -17.04 11.31 -3.13
C VAL A 89 -17.43 9.85 -2.96
N LYS A 90 -18.23 9.35 -3.90
CA LYS A 90 -18.51 7.92 -3.97
C LYS A 90 -17.41 7.26 -4.80
N ILE A 91 -16.73 6.32 -4.19
CA ILE A 91 -15.68 5.49 -4.80
C ILE A 91 -16.28 4.12 -5.08
N MET A 92 -16.17 3.66 -6.30
CA MET A 92 -16.58 2.32 -6.73
C MET A 92 -15.37 1.59 -7.30
N THR A 93 -15.21 0.32 -6.96
CA THR A 93 -14.14 -0.53 -7.49
C THR A 93 -14.51 -2.00 -7.35
N LYS A 94 -13.57 -2.88 -7.65
CA LYS A 94 -13.63 -4.30 -7.34
C LYS A 94 -12.55 -4.64 -6.33
N ILE A 95 -12.90 -5.48 -5.36
CA ILE A 95 -11.95 -5.99 -4.36
C ILE A 95 -12.06 -7.52 -4.31
N PRO A 96 -11.03 -8.23 -3.83
CA PRO A 96 -11.11 -9.68 -3.64
C PRO A 96 -12.27 -10.06 -2.70
N VAL A 97 -12.88 -11.22 -2.95
CA VAL A 97 -13.94 -11.76 -2.11
C VAL A 97 -13.42 -12.06 -0.70
N SER A 98 -12.14 -12.47 -0.58
CA SER A 98 -11.47 -12.78 0.68
C SER A 98 -10.15 -12.04 0.82
N GLY A 99 -9.66 -11.88 2.05
CA GLY A 99 -8.37 -11.26 2.37
C GLY A 99 -8.36 -9.75 2.30
N TRP A 100 -9.50 -9.09 2.06
CA TRP A 100 -9.64 -7.64 2.04
C TRP A 100 -10.94 -7.22 2.73
N SER A 101 -10.85 -6.22 3.59
CA SER A 101 -11.99 -5.61 4.26
C SER A 101 -11.91 -4.08 4.22
N TYR A 102 -13.03 -3.42 4.45
CA TYR A 102 -13.08 -1.97 4.59
C TYR A 102 -13.21 -1.60 6.07
N ASP A 103 -12.34 -0.71 6.53
CA ASP A 103 -12.41 -0.10 7.86
C ASP A 103 -12.85 1.37 7.71
N ASP A 104 -14.04 1.67 8.23
CA ASP A 104 -14.65 3.00 8.15
C ASP A 104 -13.94 4.04 9.05
N GLY A 105 -13.32 3.62 10.14
CA GLY A 105 -12.60 4.53 11.04
C GLY A 105 -11.46 5.27 10.32
N PRO A 106 -10.44 4.58 9.82
CA PRO A 106 -9.38 5.19 9.01
C PRO A 106 -9.76 5.38 7.53
N ARG A 107 -10.96 4.96 7.10
CA ARG A 107 -11.44 5.05 5.71
C ARG A 107 -10.52 4.33 4.73
N CYS A 108 -10.21 3.09 5.00
CA CYS A 108 -9.28 2.32 4.17
C CYS A 108 -9.77 0.91 3.86
N LEU A 109 -9.36 0.42 2.69
CA LEU A 109 -9.34 -0.99 2.37
C LEU A 109 -8.07 -1.59 2.97
N VAL A 110 -8.22 -2.63 3.78
CA VAL A 110 -7.12 -3.29 4.49
C VAL A 110 -6.92 -4.69 3.95
N GLU A 111 -5.67 -5.03 3.65
CA GLU A 111 -5.27 -6.38 3.33
C GLU A 111 -5.24 -7.24 4.60
N ASN A 112 -5.63 -8.52 4.50
CA ASN A 112 -5.62 -9.55 5.56
C ASN A 112 -6.80 -9.57 6.56
N ASP A 113 -7.91 -8.92 6.25
CA ASP A 113 -9.14 -8.95 7.08
C ASP A 113 -8.97 -8.50 8.54
N ASP A 114 -7.76 -8.09 8.96
CA ASP A 114 -7.47 -7.58 10.29
C ASP A 114 -6.99 -6.12 10.22
N PRO A 115 -7.91 -5.16 10.37
CA PRO A 115 -7.57 -3.74 10.33
C PRO A 115 -6.65 -3.31 11.47
N THR A 116 -6.55 -4.11 12.54
CA THR A 116 -5.67 -3.83 13.69
C THR A 116 -4.26 -4.40 13.53
N ALA A 117 -4.01 -5.23 12.49
CA ALA A 117 -2.71 -5.81 12.23
C ALA A 117 -1.68 -4.71 11.96
N PHE A 118 -0.72 -4.56 12.87
CA PHE A 118 0.37 -3.62 12.72
C PHE A 118 1.20 -3.96 11.48
N GLY A 119 1.31 -3.02 10.54
CA GLY A 119 2.04 -3.21 9.30
C GLY A 119 1.23 -3.84 8.15
N ALA A 120 -0.06 -4.10 8.33
CA ALA A 120 -0.94 -4.48 7.23
C ALA A 120 -0.93 -3.42 6.12
N GLY A 121 -0.91 -3.87 4.87
CA GLY A 121 -1.07 -3.00 3.72
C GLY A 121 -2.47 -2.38 3.71
N ALA A 122 -2.59 -1.12 3.31
CA ALA A 122 -3.88 -0.45 3.23
C ALA A 122 -3.96 0.56 2.08
N ILE A 123 -5.15 0.66 1.47
CA ILE A 123 -5.50 1.73 0.52
C ILE A 123 -6.43 2.70 1.25
N GLN A 124 -5.92 3.86 1.60
CA GLN A 124 -6.63 4.89 2.36
C GLN A 124 -7.21 5.96 1.44
N PHE A 125 -8.41 6.42 1.75
CA PHE A 125 -9.12 7.46 1.01
C PHE A 125 -9.30 8.71 1.87
N GLU A 126 -9.00 9.86 1.29
CA GLU A 126 -9.23 11.16 1.94
C GLU A 126 -9.76 12.17 0.93
N VAL A 127 -10.83 12.86 1.30
CA VAL A 127 -11.41 13.94 0.49
C VAL A 127 -11.16 15.28 1.16
N ARG A 128 -10.65 16.25 0.39
CA ARG A 128 -10.40 17.64 0.78
C ARG A 128 -11.05 18.57 -0.22
N GLU A 129 -11.02 19.85 0.08
CA GLU A 129 -11.53 20.89 -0.82
C GLU A 129 -10.63 21.07 -2.05
N THR A 130 -9.32 21.13 -1.85
CA THR A 130 -8.32 21.28 -2.90
C THR A 130 -7.12 20.38 -2.69
N VAL A 131 -6.32 20.17 -3.76
CA VAL A 131 -5.10 19.35 -3.72
C VAL A 131 -4.04 19.92 -2.78
N GLU A 132 -3.96 21.24 -2.61
CA GLU A 132 -3.01 21.91 -1.71
C GLU A 132 -3.22 21.53 -0.23
N LYS A 133 -4.45 21.15 0.13
CA LYS A 133 -4.74 20.70 1.50
C LYS A 133 -4.02 19.41 1.88
N PHE A 134 -3.62 18.59 0.91
CA PHE A 134 -2.81 17.40 1.15
C PHE A 134 -1.31 17.72 1.34
N ASP A 135 -0.88 18.93 1.03
CA ASP A 135 0.51 19.36 1.19
C ASP A 135 0.78 19.98 2.57
N SER A 136 -0.23 20.12 3.43
CA SER A 136 -0.11 20.76 4.76
C SER A 136 0.86 20.07 5.73
N TYR A 137 1.22 18.82 5.49
CA TYR A 137 2.19 18.05 6.27
C TYR A 137 3.45 17.65 5.49
N LYS A 138 3.64 18.22 4.29
CA LYS A 138 4.74 17.84 3.40
C LYS A 138 6.13 18.02 4.03
N ASP A 139 6.28 19.03 4.89
CA ASP A 139 7.50 19.29 5.65
C ASP A 139 7.86 18.20 6.68
N LYS A 140 6.90 17.30 7.00
CA LYS A 140 7.10 16.16 7.90
C LYS A 140 7.36 14.85 7.17
N PHE A 141 7.36 14.87 5.83
CA PHE A 141 7.57 13.68 5.03
C PHE A 141 9.08 13.40 4.90
N GLU A 142 9.47 12.18 5.24
CA GLU A 142 10.83 11.68 5.01
C GLU A 142 10.88 11.04 3.62
N ASN A 143 12.03 11.10 2.95
CA ASN A 143 12.28 10.47 1.66
C ASN A 143 11.25 10.83 0.57
N TYR A 144 10.76 12.08 0.58
CA TYR A 144 9.77 12.55 -0.37
C TYR A 144 10.32 12.52 -1.81
N GLN A 145 9.54 11.95 -2.74
CA GLN A 145 9.81 11.94 -4.16
C GLN A 145 8.52 12.06 -4.95
N ASP A 146 8.50 12.87 -5.99
CA ASP A 146 7.45 12.81 -7.00
C ASP A 146 7.69 11.58 -7.88
N ILE A 147 6.63 10.85 -8.21
CA ILE A 147 6.64 9.70 -9.11
C ILE A 147 5.73 9.96 -10.30
N GLU A 148 5.73 9.06 -11.28
CA GLU A 148 4.90 9.16 -12.47
C GLU A 148 3.42 9.30 -12.12
N ASP A 149 2.72 10.21 -12.82
CA ASP A 149 1.29 10.39 -12.71
C ASP A 149 0.54 9.14 -13.16
N ARG A 150 -0.63 8.92 -12.58
CA ARG A 150 -1.46 7.76 -12.91
C ARG A 150 -2.88 8.18 -13.29
N VAL A 151 -3.41 7.57 -14.34
CA VAL A 151 -4.83 7.71 -14.68
C VAL A 151 -5.64 6.67 -13.90
N ILE A 152 -6.59 7.13 -13.08
CA ILE A 152 -7.49 6.31 -12.29
C ILE A 152 -8.92 6.80 -12.54
N GLY A 153 -9.82 5.92 -12.99
CA GLY A 153 -11.19 6.29 -13.29
C GLY A 153 -11.34 7.39 -14.36
N GLY A 154 -10.36 7.50 -15.28
CA GLY A 154 -10.33 8.54 -16.30
C GLY A 154 -9.79 9.90 -15.85
N ILE A 155 -9.36 10.04 -14.59
CA ILE A 155 -8.79 11.26 -14.01
C ILE A 155 -7.29 11.06 -13.80
N THR A 156 -6.48 12.07 -14.15
CA THR A 156 -5.03 12.05 -13.90
C THR A 156 -4.75 12.44 -12.45
N PHE A 157 -4.11 11.55 -11.73
CA PHE A 157 -3.65 11.74 -10.37
C PHE A 157 -2.15 11.97 -10.34
N ARG A 158 -1.69 13.02 -9.67
CA ARG A 158 -0.28 13.26 -9.40
C ARG A 158 0.22 12.25 -8.38
N GLY A 159 1.31 11.54 -8.71
CA GLY A 159 1.92 10.52 -7.87
C GLY A 159 3.06 11.04 -7.01
N ARG A 160 3.18 10.54 -5.78
CA ARG A 160 4.32 10.77 -4.89
C ARG A 160 4.55 9.61 -3.94
N THR A 161 5.80 9.48 -3.48
CA THR A 161 6.18 8.56 -2.40
C THR A 161 6.81 9.31 -1.25
N TYR A 162 6.64 8.80 -0.04
CA TYR A 162 7.24 9.36 1.17
C TYR A 162 7.14 8.37 2.33
N LYS A 163 7.89 8.64 3.40
CA LYS A 163 7.70 7.97 4.68
C LYS A 163 7.10 8.95 5.68
N TYR A 164 6.09 8.51 6.41
CA TYR A 164 5.42 9.32 7.44
C TYR A 164 4.94 8.45 8.60
N ILE A 165 5.28 8.85 9.82
CA ILE A 165 4.95 8.14 11.08
C ILE A 165 5.33 6.64 11.00
N GLY A 166 6.53 6.34 10.46
CA GLY A 166 7.05 4.99 10.36
C GLY A 166 6.50 4.13 9.22
N TYR A 167 5.55 4.63 8.43
CA TYR A 167 4.97 3.94 7.27
C TYR A 167 5.51 4.49 5.96
N GLU A 168 5.71 3.59 4.98
CA GLU A 168 5.96 3.96 3.59
C GLU A 168 4.63 4.17 2.87
N TRP A 169 4.57 5.23 2.05
CA TRP A 169 3.39 5.63 1.32
C TRP A 169 3.69 5.82 -0.16
N ILE A 170 2.77 5.31 -0.98
CA ILE A 170 2.56 5.77 -2.35
C ILE A 170 1.25 6.55 -2.32
N GLN A 171 1.23 7.80 -2.78
CA GLN A 171 0.03 8.63 -2.73
C GLN A 171 -0.27 9.22 -4.11
N TYR A 172 -1.51 9.07 -4.53
CA TYR A 172 -2.07 9.66 -5.74
C TYR A 172 -3.10 10.71 -5.38
N ILE A 173 -2.99 11.93 -5.94
CA ILE A 173 -3.83 13.08 -5.58
C ILE A 173 -4.37 13.73 -6.85
N ALA A 174 -5.67 13.99 -6.90
CA ALA A 174 -6.29 14.73 -7.99
C ALA A 174 -7.38 15.69 -7.51
N GLN A 175 -7.56 16.79 -8.22
CA GLN A 175 -8.77 17.61 -8.14
C GLN A 175 -9.86 16.93 -8.97
N LEU A 176 -11.01 16.65 -8.37
CA LEU A 176 -12.15 16.05 -9.06
C LEU A 176 -13.07 17.12 -9.68
N ASP A 177 -13.28 18.21 -8.93
CA ASP A 177 -14.05 19.39 -9.34
C ASP A 177 -13.63 20.60 -8.47
N ASP A 178 -14.37 21.71 -8.59
CA ASP A 178 -14.02 22.98 -7.92
C ASP A 178 -13.99 22.89 -6.38
N ASN A 179 -14.62 21.87 -5.79
CA ASN A 179 -14.79 21.74 -4.34
C ASN A 179 -14.34 20.40 -3.77
N ARG A 180 -13.91 19.46 -4.62
CA ARG A 180 -13.51 18.12 -4.18
C ARG A 180 -12.17 17.70 -4.78
N ALA A 181 -11.22 17.43 -3.92
CA ALA A 181 -9.97 16.76 -4.25
C ALA A 181 -9.90 15.42 -3.51
N LEU A 182 -9.40 14.40 -4.16
CA LEU A 182 -9.26 13.05 -3.64
C LEU A 182 -7.80 12.67 -3.52
N SER A 183 -7.45 12.09 -2.39
CA SER A 183 -6.20 11.38 -2.14
C SER A 183 -6.47 9.88 -1.99
N ILE A 184 -5.67 9.07 -2.70
CA ILE A 184 -5.61 7.63 -2.60
C ILE A 184 -4.20 7.29 -2.13
N GLY A 185 -4.06 6.88 -0.86
CA GLY A 185 -2.78 6.55 -0.24
C GLY A 185 -2.62 5.03 -0.07
N LEU A 186 -1.56 4.46 -0.62
CA LEU A 186 -1.18 3.07 -0.39
C LEU A 186 -0.13 3.04 0.72
N ARG A 187 -0.47 2.46 1.86
CA ARG A 187 0.39 2.35 3.03
C ARG A 187 1.06 0.98 3.06
N ASN A 188 2.39 0.93 3.14
CA ASN A 188 3.19 -0.29 3.22
C ASN A 188 2.85 -1.32 2.13
N MET A 189 2.55 -0.87 0.94
CA MET A 189 2.29 -1.74 -0.22
C MET A 189 2.80 -1.13 -1.50
N ASP A 190 3.28 -1.99 -2.39
CA ASP A 190 3.70 -1.61 -3.72
C ASP A 190 2.51 -1.61 -4.69
N CYS A 191 2.55 -0.74 -5.69
CA CYS A 191 1.57 -0.67 -6.76
C CYS A 191 2.18 -1.06 -8.11
N VAL A 192 2.74 -2.27 -8.14
CA VAL A 192 3.35 -2.82 -9.36
C VAL A 192 2.25 -3.34 -10.29
N PRO A 193 2.34 -3.13 -11.64
CA PRO A 193 1.36 -3.61 -12.58
C PRO A 193 1.02 -5.10 -12.42
N GLY A 194 -0.27 -5.41 -12.28
CA GLY A 194 -0.81 -6.75 -12.10
C GLY A 194 -0.87 -7.25 -10.65
N THR A 195 -0.40 -6.47 -9.66
CA THR A 195 -0.63 -6.76 -8.24
C THR A 195 -2.05 -6.35 -7.81
N MET A 196 -2.52 -6.84 -6.67
CA MET A 196 -3.87 -6.53 -6.20
C MET A 196 -4.12 -5.03 -6.01
N PRO A 197 -3.22 -4.22 -5.41
CA PRO A 197 -3.41 -2.77 -5.35
C PRO A 197 -3.57 -2.14 -6.75
N ASP A 198 -2.77 -2.56 -7.73
CA ASP A 198 -2.86 -2.09 -9.11
C ASP A 198 -4.22 -2.45 -9.73
N ILE A 199 -4.70 -3.68 -9.55
CA ILE A 199 -6.01 -4.14 -10.04
C ILE A 199 -7.14 -3.34 -9.40
N ILE A 200 -7.10 -3.11 -8.09
CA ILE A 200 -8.11 -2.33 -7.36
C ILE A 200 -8.16 -0.90 -7.92
N LEU A 201 -7.00 -0.23 -8.07
CA LEU A 201 -6.93 1.13 -8.60
C LEU A 201 -7.41 1.23 -10.05
N ASN A 202 -7.08 0.25 -10.90
CA ASN A 202 -7.49 0.24 -12.32
C ASN A 202 -9.01 0.03 -12.49
N ASN A 203 -9.69 -0.53 -11.50
CA ASN A 203 -11.15 -0.69 -11.51
C ASN A 203 -11.89 0.46 -10.81
N MET A 204 -11.18 1.48 -10.26
CA MET A 204 -11.84 2.57 -9.57
C MET A 204 -12.56 3.52 -10.53
N THR A 205 -13.71 3.98 -10.07
CA THR A 205 -14.48 5.07 -10.67
C THR A 205 -15.04 5.96 -9.57
N PHE A 206 -15.37 7.21 -9.89
CA PHE A 206 -15.76 8.22 -8.92
C PHE A 206 -17.08 8.92 -9.33
N GLN A 207 -17.91 9.27 -8.32
CA GLN A 207 -19.14 10.03 -8.48
C GLN A 207 -19.27 11.11 -7.40
#